data_ba53fc819dc031977dc37833181298c9
#
_entry.id   ba53fc819dc031977dc37833181298c9
#
_cell.length_a   1.000
_cell.length_b   1.000
_cell.length_c   1.000
_cell.angle_alpha   90.00
_cell.angle_beta   90.00
_cell.angle_gamma   90.00
#
_symmetry.space_group_name_H-M   'P 1'
#
loop_
_entity.id
_entity.type
_entity.pdbx_description
1 polymer ?
#
loop_
_entity_poly.entity_id
_entity_poly.type
_entity_poly.pdbx_seq_one_letter_code
_entity_poly.pdbx_strand_id
1 'polypeptide(L)'
;MIQNLNQMSFQKFGTLLPDRNKGALAADGTKKLTLDSLQKECTLYRATAATTLQLIDGKSVLSVSDDGERFQHFYFDKPVCIKTNTYFCLFPFMGEAAVLMHAIQEPVTIGSRPNSSLRLNRQARVEGIYTFFYQEREQGFIFPGEEHPMPELTYVDQGELHTVADGQDILLKQGEIAFKGPNQWHMDYADMGVAPRYVTITFDLEGVDITPLLNRKFAAPQSAVNLIQQMLREQERMDAYSQDMILAQLTALVLTILRHANAPEAKLKASNSVHSENEIIRRAQQYISGHIREKLSVPLVARMVDVSPSYLTALFHKNLQISPGEYIRRIKLQESKQMIREDNMNFTEIAAALQYSTVHHFSRQFKEKFGITPTEYAKSVR
;
A
#
# COMPACT_ATOMS: atom_id res chain seq x y z
N MET A 1 3.70 -11.40 -20.50
CA MET A 1 4.62 -12.54 -20.37
C MET A 1 4.44 -13.44 -21.59
N ILE A 2 5.54 -13.88 -22.20
CA ILE A 2 5.50 -14.79 -23.36
C ILE A 2 5.27 -16.21 -22.85
N GLN A 3 4.28 -16.89 -23.41
CA GLN A 3 3.89 -18.26 -23.07
C GLN A 3 4.31 -19.24 -24.19
N ASN A 4 4.44 -20.51 -23.86
CA ASN A 4 4.61 -21.55 -24.89
C ASN A 4 3.30 -21.71 -25.65
N LEU A 5 3.41 -21.82 -26.99
CA LEU A 5 2.27 -22.03 -27.86
C LEU A 5 1.81 -23.51 -27.80
N ASN A 6 0.62 -23.72 -27.23
CA ASN A 6 -0.02 -25.04 -27.16
C ASN A 6 -1.53 -24.93 -27.40
N GLN A 7 -2.18 -26.04 -27.78
CA GLN A 7 -3.59 -26.03 -28.15
C GLN A 7 -4.51 -25.57 -27.01
N MET A 8 -4.23 -25.94 -25.78
CA MET A 8 -5.07 -25.59 -24.62
C MET A 8 -5.08 -24.06 -24.37
N SER A 9 -3.91 -23.41 -24.37
CA SER A 9 -3.78 -21.99 -24.16
C SER A 9 -4.21 -21.13 -25.34
N PHE A 10 -4.13 -21.69 -26.58
CA PHE A 10 -4.44 -20.96 -27.80
C PHE A 10 -5.87 -21.17 -28.33
N GLN A 11 -6.62 -22.16 -27.81
CA GLN A 11 -7.96 -22.55 -28.33
C GLN A 11 -8.98 -21.40 -28.38
N LYS A 12 -8.83 -20.40 -27.53
CA LYS A 12 -9.68 -19.19 -27.51
C LYS A 12 -9.52 -18.40 -28.83
N PHE A 13 -8.32 -18.32 -29.36
CA PHE A 13 -7.93 -17.49 -30.50
C PHE A 13 -7.84 -18.24 -31.80
N GLY A 14 -7.68 -19.56 -31.76
CA GLY A 14 -7.48 -20.36 -32.94
C GLY A 14 -7.13 -21.82 -32.65
N THR A 15 -6.54 -22.46 -33.65
CA THR A 15 -6.07 -23.86 -33.58
C THR A 15 -4.64 -23.97 -34.04
N LEU A 16 -3.87 -24.90 -33.46
CA LEU A 16 -2.57 -25.27 -33.96
C LEU A 16 -2.74 -26.18 -35.17
N LEU A 17 -1.91 -25.96 -36.19
CA LEU A 17 -1.86 -26.81 -37.39
C LEU A 17 -0.70 -27.81 -37.26
N PRO A 18 -0.82 -29.00 -37.91
CA PRO A 18 0.28 -29.97 -37.96
C PRO A 18 1.51 -29.41 -38.68
N ASP A 19 2.70 -29.74 -38.21
CA ASP A 19 3.98 -29.30 -38.78
C ASP A 19 4.23 -29.78 -40.24
N ARG A 20 3.41 -30.70 -40.75
CA ARG A 20 3.54 -31.27 -42.08
C ARG A 20 3.25 -30.29 -43.22
N ASN A 21 2.76 -29.10 -42.93
CA ASN A 21 2.39 -28.10 -43.95
C ASN A 21 3.53 -27.13 -44.30
N LYS A 22 4.79 -27.46 -44.04
CA LYS A 22 5.95 -26.60 -44.36
C LYS A 22 6.14 -26.31 -45.88
N GLY A 23 5.32 -26.88 -46.76
CA GLY A 23 5.40 -26.64 -48.21
C GLY A 23 4.08 -26.30 -48.90
N ALA A 24 2.96 -26.25 -48.22
CA ALA A 24 1.62 -26.24 -48.83
C ALA A 24 0.92 -24.85 -48.88
N LEU A 25 1.54 -23.78 -48.41
CA LEU A 25 0.98 -22.43 -48.50
C LEU A 25 1.46 -21.66 -49.74
N ALA A 26 1.53 -22.35 -50.89
CA ALA A 26 1.76 -21.70 -52.19
C ALA A 26 0.42 -21.61 -52.93
N ALA A 27 -0.43 -20.69 -52.58
CA ALA A 27 -1.68 -20.42 -53.28
C ALA A 27 -2.00 -18.91 -53.23
N ASP A 28 -2.83 -18.46 -54.14
CA ASP A 28 -3.41 -17.11 -54.15
C ASP A 28 -3.85 -16.68 -52.74
N GLY A 29 -3.48 -15.46 -52.31
CA GLY A 29 -3.80 -14.94 -50.99
C GLY A 29 -2.72 -15.14 -49.89
N THR A 30 -1.50 -15.60 -50.27
CA THR A 30 -0.39 -15.73 -49.32
C THR A 30 0.52 -14.49 -49.36
N LYS A 31 0.72 -13.86 -48.19
CA LYS A 31 1.59 -12.69 -47.99
C LYS A 31 2.77 -13.08 -47.10
N LYS A 32 3.97 -12.71 -47.52
CA LYS A 32 5.16 -12.81 -46.66
C LYS A 32 5.31 -11.56 -45.83
N LEU A 33 5.37 -11.69 -44.51
CA LEU A 33 5.66 -10.64 -43.56
C LEU A 33 7.11 -10.78 -43.11
N THR A 34 7.92 -9.74 -43.32
CA THR A 34 9.26 -9.66 -42.76
C THR A 34 9.20 -8.80 -41.50
N LEU A 35 9.73 -9.33 -40.41
CA LEU A 35 9.76 -8.70 -39.10
C LEU A 35 11.21 -8.30 -38.77
N ASP A 36 11.44 -7.03 -38.51
CA ASP A 36 12.76 -6.50 -38.20
C ASP A 36 12.80 -6.08 -36.71
N SER A 37 13.83 -6.52 -35.99
CA SER A 37 14.06 -6.18 -34.59
C SER A 37 14.33 -4.69 -34.34
N LEU A 38 14.73 -3.94 -35.39
CA LEU A 38 14.92 -2.49 -35.31
C LEU A 38 13.59 -1.72 -35.37
N GLN A 39 12.51 -2.35 -35.82
CA GLN A 39 11.19 -1.74 -35.81
C GLN A 39 10.67 -1.60 -34.38
N LYS A 40 10.38 -0.36 -33.98
CA LYS A 40 9.83 -0.05 -32.66
C LYS A 40 8.37 -0.46 -32.49
N GLU A 41 7.66 -0.65 -33.60
CA GLU A 41 6.23 -0.96 -33.63
C GLU A 41 5.96 -2.10 -34.63
N CYS A 42 4.93 -2.88 -34.34
CA CYS A 42 4.41 -3.88 -35.31
C CYS A 42 2.95 -3.63 -35.64
N THR A 43 2.58 -4.03 -36.86
CA THR A 43 1.23 -3.84 -37.37
C THR A 43 0.24 -4.70 -36.59
N LEU A 44 -0.84 -4.06 -36.14
CA LEU A 44 -1.97 -4.72 -35.49
C LEU A 44 -3.03 -5.04 -36.55
N TYR A 45 -3.35 -6.32 -36.67
CA TYR A 45 -4.37 -6.84 -37.56
C TYR A 45 -5.60 -7.32 -36.82
N ARG A 46 -6.76 -7.29 -37.51
CA ARG A 46 -7.97 -8.03 -37.11
C ARG A 46 -8.31 -9.02 -38.21
N ALA A 47 -8.40 -10.28 -37.88
CA ALA A 47 -8.78 -11.36 -38.82
C ALA A 47 -10.24 -11.19 -39.24
N THR A 48 -10.49 -11.02 -40.53
CA THR A 48 -11.82 -10.94 -41.15
C THR A 48 -12.34 -12.32 -41.56
N ALA A 49 -11.43 -13.27 -41.79
CA ALA A 49 -11.68 -14.67 -42.02
C ALA A 49 -10.63 -15.51 -41.29
N ALA A 50 -10.78 -16.83 -41.31
CA ALA A 50 -9.75 -17.75 -40.80
C ALA A 50 -8.40 -17.44 -41.44
N THR A 51 -7.41 -17.08 -40.62
CA THR A 51 -6.10 -16.62 -41.06
C THR A 51 -5.02 -17.58 -40.59
N THR A 52 -4.32 -18.20 -41.52
CA THR A 52 -3.21 -19.10 -41.21
C THR A 52 -1.91 -18.30 -41.11
N LEU A 53 -1.14 -18.53 -40.06
CA LEU A 53 0.20 -17.99 -39.88
C LEU A 53 1.21 -19.12 -39.75
N GLN A 54 2.34 -19.01 -40.45
CA GLN A 54 3.45 -19.96 -40.39
C GLN A 54 4.78 -19.22 -40.33
N LEU A 55 5.58 -19.51 -39.31
CA LEU A 55 6.95 -19.04 -39.22
C LEU A 55 7.81 -19.82 -40.23
N ILE A 56 8.52 -19.10 -41.10
CA ILE A 56 9.41 -19.71 -42.13
C ILE A 56 10.88 -19.46 -41.82
N ASP A 57 11.20 -18.40 -41.11
CA ASP A 57 12.56 -18.07 -40.70
C ASP A 57 12.59 -17.25 -39.44
N GLY A 58 13.70 -17.35 -38.67
CA GLY A 58 13.94 -16.59 -37.43
C GLY A 58 13.09 -17.05 -36.26
N LYS A 59 12.86 -16.11 -35.32
CA LYS A 59 12.06 -16.33 -34.12
C LYS A 59 11.05 -15.19 -33.95
N SER A 60 9.81 -15.54 -33.62
CA SER A 60 8.74 -14.55 -33.51
C SER A 60 7.88 -14.78 -32.27
N VAL A 61 7.18 -13.72 -31.84
CA VAL A 61 6.13 -13.76 -30.84
C VAL A 61 4.82 -13.38 -31.51
N LEU A 62 3.84 -14.26 -31.39
CA LEU A 62 2.47 -13.99 -31.79
C LEU A 62 1.69 -13.45 -30.60
N SER A 63 1.16 -12.24 -30.74
CA SER A 63 0.30 -11.61 -29.75
C SER A 63 -1.13 -11.60 -30.26
N VAL A 64 -2.06 -12.10 -29.44
CA VAL A 64 -3.48 -12.25 -29.81
C VAL A 64 -4.40 -11.70 -28.74
N SER A 65 -5.55 -11.18 -29.17
CA SER A 65 -6.60 -10.65 -28.30
C SER A 65 -7.98 -10.89 -28.93
N ASP A 66 -9.00 -11.07 -28.11
CA ASP A 66 -10.41 -11.13 -28.54
C ASP A 66 -11.12 -9.79 -28.41
N ASP A 67 -10.61 -8.87 -27.58
CA ASP A 67 -11.19 -7.54 -27.32
C ASP A 67 -10.36 -6.38 -27.95
N GLY A 68 -9.16 -6.65 -28.43
CA GLY A 68 -8.24 -5.65 -28.97
C GLY A 68 -7.47 -4.85 -27.91
N GLU A 69 -7.75 -5.08 -26.63
CA GLU A 69 -7.13 -4.37 -25.49
C GLU A 69 -6.15 -5.26 -24.74
N ARG A 70 -6.58 -6.44 -24.31
CA ARG A 70 -5.82 -7.39 -23.51
C ARG A 70 -5.21 -8.48 -24.36
N PHE A 71 -3.89 -8.45 -24.53
CA PHE A 71 -3.17 -9.37 -25.38
C PHE A 71 -2.48 -10.47 -24.59
N GLN A 72 -2.61 -11.71 -25.12
CA GLN A 72 -1.77 -12.83 -24.73
C GLN A 72 -0.63 -12.98 -25.75
N HIS A 73 0.56 -13.32 -25.28
CA HIS A 73 1.77 -13.40 -26.09
C HIS A 73 2.28 -14.83 -26.09
N PHE A 74 2.48 -15.39 -27.29
CA PHE A 74 2.94 -16.76 -27.49
C PHE A 74 4.25 -16.78 -28.25
N TYR A 75 5.20 -17.60 -27.80
CA TYR A 75 6.37 -17.92 -28.60
C TYR A 75 5.91 -18.68 -29.86
N PHE A 76 6.10 -18.06 -31.02
CA PHE A 76 5.52 -18.54 -32.27
C PHE A 76 6.49 -19.49 -32.98
N ASP A 77 6.35 -20.78 -32.72
CA ASP A 77 7.18 -21.86 -33.23
C ASP A 77 6.40 -22.90 -34.06
N LYS A 78 5.07 -22.83 -34.09
CA LYS A 78 4.17 -23.76 -34.78
C LYS A 78 3.16 -23.03 -35.65
N PRO A 79 2.76 -23.60 -36.80
CA PRO A 79 1.70 -23.02 -37.61
C PRO A 79 0.38 -22.96 -36.85
N VAL A 80 -0.36 -21.84 -37.02
CA VAL A 80 -1.66 -21.64 -36.41
C VAL A 80 -2.68 -21.16 -37.43
N CYS A 81 -3.95 -21.47 -37.16
CA CYS A 81 -5.09 -20.87 -37.82
C CYS A 81 -5.83 -19.97 -36.80
N ILE A 82 -5.81 -18.66 -37.01
CA ILE A 82 -6.47 -17.65 -36.18
C ILE A 82 -7.95 -17.57 -36.60
N LYS A 83 -8.83 -17.50 -35.58
CA LYS A 83 -10.28 -17.33 -35.78
C LYS A 83 -10.63 -15.94 -36.30
N THR A 84 -11.74 -15.82 -36.96
CA THR A 84 -12.38 -14.54 -37.35
C THR A 84 -12.59 -13.65 -36.11
N ASN A 85 -12.48 -12.34 -36.31
CA ASN A 85 -12.58 -11.31 -35.28
C ASN A 85 -11.52 -11.34 -34.17
N THR A 86 -10.45 -12.13 -34.34
CA THR A 86 -9.30 -12.08 -33.41
C THR A 86 -8.33 -11.00 -33.84
N TYR A 87 -7.89 -10.18 -32.89
CA TYR A 87 -6.82 -9.23 -33.10
C TYR A 87 -5.47 -9.90 -32.91
N PHE A 88 -4.52 -9.60 -33.79
CA PHE A 88 -3.19 -10.18 -33.70
C PHE A 88 -2.10 -9.24 -34.22
N CYS A 89 -0.90 -9.41 -33.70
CA CYS A 89 0.32 -8.82 -34.23
C CYS A 89 1.50 -9.78 -34.01
N LEU A 90 2.53 -9.58 -34.82
CA LEU A 90 3.73 -10.42 -34.83
C LEU A 90 4.94 -9.52 -34.47
N PHE A 91 5.72 -9.97 -33.53
CA PHE A 91 6.95 -9.31 -33.10
C PHE A 91 8.15 -10.19 -33.42
N PRO A 92 9.25 -9.64 -33.92
CA PRO A 92 10.50 -10.38 -34.00
C PRO A 92 11.02 -10.64 -32.56
N PHE A 93 11.60 -11.82 -32.36
CA PHE A 93 12.20 -12.22 -31.09
C PHE A 93 13.68 -12.52 -31.29
N MET A 94 14.56 -11.59 -30.86
CA MET A 94 16.01 -11.71 -31.02
C MET A 94 16.47 -11.79 -32.50
N GLY A 95 16.27 -10.76 -33.28
CA GLY A 95 16.72 -10.67 -34.65
C GLY A 95 15.57 -10.50 -35.66
N GLU A 96 15.84 -10.82 -36.93
CA GLU A 96 14.83 -10.81 -37.97
C GLU A 96 14.01 -12.11 -37.97
N ALA A 97 12.78 -12.02 -38.45
CA ALA A 97 11.93 -13.19 -38.64
C ALA A 97 11.06 -13.01 -39.89
N ALA A 98 10.65 -14.14 -40.50
CA ALA A 98 9.74 -14.14 -41.63
C ALA A 98 8.56 -15.08 -41.37
N VAL A 99 7.35 -14.57 -41.64
CA VAL A 99 6.08 -15.28 -41.41
C VAL A 99 5.27 -15.25 -42.70
N LEU A 100 4.76 -16.40 -43.12
CA LEU A 100 3.72 -16.48 -44.13
C LEU A 100 2.35 -16.28 -43.46
N MET A 101 1.56 -15.41 -44.04
CA MET A 101 0.16 -15.18 -43.69
C MET A 101 -0.71 -15.55 -44.89
N HIS A 102 -1.62 -16.47 -44.69
CA HIS A 102 -2.59 -16.87 -45.69
C HIS A 102 -4.01 -16.72 -45.18
N ALA A 103 -4.84 -16.01 -45.94
CA ALA A 103 -6.24 -15.82 -45.65
C ALA A 103 -7.04 -15.65 -46.96
N ILE A 104 -8.25 -16.21 -47.02
CA ILE A 104 -9.18 -16.02 -48.17
C ILE A 104 -9.55 -14.53 -48.29
N GLN A 105 -9.69 -13.86 -47.17
CA GLN A 105 -9.91 -12.41 -47.07
C GLN A 105 -8.82 -11.78 -46.21
N GLU A 106 -8.08 -10.81 -46.75
CA GLU A 106 -6.94 -10.20 -46.07
C GLU A 106 -7.40 -9.57 -44.75
N PRO A 107 -6.67 -9.80 -43.63
CA PRO A 107 -6.95 -9.17 -42.37
C PRO A 107 -6.85 -7.65 -42.45
N VAL A 108 -7.73 -6.96 -41.76
CA VAL A 108 -7.77 -5.49 -41.71
C VAL A 108 -6.68 -4.98 -40.78
N THR A 109 -5.90 -4.03 -41.26
CA THR A 109 -4.96 -3.26 -40.42
C THR A 109 -5.75 -2.30 -39.53
N ILE A 110 -5.59 -2.41 -38.22
CA ILE A 110 -6.26 -1.58 -37.21
C ILE A 110 -5.34 -0.46 -36.71
N GLY A 111 -4.04 -0.66 -36.71
CA GLY A 111 -3.04 0.26 -36.22
C GLY A 111 -1.67 -0.37 -36.00
N SER A 112 -0.94 0.11 -34.99
CA SER A 112 0.35 -0.46 -34.59
C SER A 112 0.43 -0.67 -33.08
N ARG A 113 1.39 -1.50 -32.66
CA ARG A 113 1.72 -1.74 -31.24
C ARG A 113 3.23 -1.68 -31.02
N PRO A 114 3.67 -1.05 -29.90
CA PRO A 114 5.09 -0.95 -29.59
C PRO A 114 5.68 -2.30 -29.17
N ASN A 115 6.90 -2.61 -29.58
CA ASN A 115 7.64 -3.81 -29.18
C ASN A 115 7.86 -3.89 -27.66
N SER A 116 7.88 -2.75 -26.96
CA SER A 116 7.99 -2.68 -25.49
C SER A 116 6.83 -3.38 -24.76
N SER A 117 5.69 -3.61 -25.44
CA SER A 117 4.54 -4.32 -24.87
C SER A 117 4.81 -5.78 -24.47
N LEU A 118 5.92 -6.37 -24.98
CA LEU A 118 6.36 -7.73 -24.63
C LEU A 118 7.09 -7.81 -23.29
N ARG A 119 7.53 -6.69 -22.74
CA ARG A 119 8.25 -6.63 -21.46
C ARG A 119 7.26 -6.39 -20.32
N LEU A 120 7.50 -7.10 -19.20
CA LEU A 120 6.88 -6.71 -17.95
C LEU A 120 7.62 -5.49 -17.42
N ASN A 121 6.94 -4.37 -17.39
CA ASN A 121 7.45 -3.15 -16.76
C ASN A 121 6.85 -3.03 -15.37
N ARG A 122 7.64 -2.56 -14.42
CA ARG A 122 7.12 -2.17 -13.11
C ARG A 122 6.16 -0.99 -13.30
N GLN A 123 4.94 -1.13 -12.80
CA GLN A 123 3.95 -0.04 -12.75
C GLN A 123 3.89 0.59 -11.38
N ALA A 124 4.23 -0.17 -10.34
CA ALA A 124 4.21 0.26 -8.95
C ALA A 124 5.51 -0.17 -8.27
N ARG A 125 6.06 0.71 -7.42
CA ARG A 125 7.24 0.42 -6.62
C ARG A 125 7.30 1.28 -5.36
N VAL A 126 7.85 0.71 -4.32
CA VAL A 126 8.34 1.45 -3.17
C VAL A 126 9.76 1.91 -3.50
N GLU A 127 10.00 3.23 -3.48
CA GLU A 127 11.30 3.83 -3.80
C GLU A 127 12.21 3.88 -2.57
N GLY A 128 11.64 4.11 -1.39
CA GLY A 128 12.36 4.20 -0.14
C GLY A 128 11.47 3.97 1.06
N ILE A 129 12.09 3.63 2.18
CA ILE A 129 11.45 3.51 3.48
C ILE A 129 12.14 4.49 4.41
N TYR A 130 11.37 5.38 5.06
CA TYR A 130 11.88 6.34 6.04
C TYR A 130 11.92 5.74 7.43
N THR A 131 10.84 5.07 7.82
CA THR A 131 10.75 4.37 9.11
C THR A 131 10.21 2.96 8.92
N PHE A 132 10.76 2.03 9.69
CA PHE A 132 10.25 0.68 9.79
C PHE A 132 10.44 0.22 11.24
N PHE A 133 9.37 0.28 12.02
CA PHE A 133 9.39 -0.04 13.44
C PHE A 133 8.48 -1.22 13.77
N TYR A 134 9.02 -2.19 14.49
CA TYR A 134 8.23 -3.13 15.28
C TYR A 134 8.18 -2.60 16.71
N GLN A 135 6.99 -2.24 17.17
CA GLN A 135 6.79 -1.52 18.41
C GLN A 135 6.02 -2.36 19.41
N GLU A 136 6.52 -2.43 20.64
CA GLU A 136 5.80 -2.93 21.79
C GLU A 136 5.49 -1.76 22.73
N ARG A 137 4.24 -1.57 23.10
CA ARG A 137 3.79 -0.44 23.90
C ARG A 137 3.08 -0.90 25.16
N GLU A 138 3.17 -0.10 26.21
CA GLU A 138 2.45 -0.33 27.45
C GLU A 138 0.96 -0.08 27.31
N GLN A 139 0.20 -0.59 28.31
CA GLN A 139 -1.23 -0.37 28.41
C GLN A 139 -1.58 1.13 28.48
N GLY A 140 -2.62 1.50 27.74
CA GLY A 140 -3.07 2.88 27.65
C GLY A 140 -2.05 3.86 27.06
N PHE A 141 -1.16 3.34 26.20
CA PHE A 141 -0.25 4.13 25.38
C PHE A 141 -1.01 5.17 24.56
N ILE A 142 -0.42 6.35 24.38
CA ILE A 142 -0.88 7.36 23.42
C ILE A 142 0.35 7.93 22.71
N PHE A 143 0.36 7.85 21.40
CA PHE A 143 1.24 8.62 20.55
C PHE A 143 0.59 9.99 20.28
N PRO A 144 1.31 11.12 20.43
CA PRO A 144 0.68 12.46 20.41
C PRO A 144 0.16 12.89 19.05
N GLY A 145 0.49 12.18 18.00
CA GLY A 145 0.11 12.46 16.63
C GLY A 145 1.17 13.21 15.86
N GLU A 146 1.13 13.00 14.54
CA GLU A 146 2.04 13.61 13.58
C GLU A 146 1.37 13.77 12.21
N GLU A 147 2.04 14.50 11.33
CA GLU A 147 1.70 14.65 9.92
C GLU A 147 2.99 14.68 9.12
N HIS A 148 3.06 13.93 8.05
CA HIS A 148 4.22 13.84 7.17
C HIS A 148 3.81 13.57 5.72
N PRO A 149 4.64 13.93 4.71
CA PRO A 149 4.28 13.84 3.30
C PRO A 149 4.29 12.40 2.74
N MET A 150 4.68 11.40 3.51
CA MET A 150 4.74 10.01 3.10
C MET A 150 3.49 9.24 3.53
N PRO A 151 3.04 8.24 2.78
CA PRO A 151 2.09 7.26 3.28
C PRO A 151 2.68 6.42 4.41
N GLU A 152 1.83 6.00 5.34
CA GLU A 152 2.18 5.08 6.41
C GLU A 152 1.27 3.85 6.42
N LEU A 153 1.87 2.71 6.71
CA LEU A 153 1.18 1.44 6.96
C LEU A 153 1.31 1.10 8.45
N THR A 154 0.20 0.71 9.07
CA THR A 154 0.15 0.16 10.44
C THR A 154 -0.45 -1.24 10.41
N TYR A 155 0.24 -2.22 11.01
CA TYR A 155 -0.21 -3.61 11.16
C TYR A 155 -0.15 -4.02 12.62
N VAL A 156 -1.22 -4.56 13.18
CA VAL A 156 -1.28 -5.04 14.57
C VAL A 156 -0.93 -6.52 14.63
N ASP A 157 0.20 -6.82 15.27
CA ASP A 157 0.70 -8.18 15.49
C ASP A 157 0.07 -8.84 16.72
N GLN A 158 -0.16 -8.06 17.78
CA GLN A 158 -0.79 -8.52 19.01
C GLN A 158 -1.59 -7.41 19.69
N GLY A 159 -2.71 -7.78 20.32
CA GLY A 159 -3.58 -6.84 21.02
C GLY A 159 -4.47 -6.03 20.10
N GLU A 160 -4.79 -4.83 20.52
CA GLU A 160 -5.65 -3.87 19.80
C GLU A 160 -5.01 -2.49 19.81
N LEU A 161 -5.13 -1.76 18.71
CA LEU A 161 -4.59 -0.42 18.54
C LEU A 161 -5.63 0.48 17.90
N HIS A 162 -5.92 1.61 18.52
CA HIS A 162 -6.65 2.68 17.87
C HIS A 162 -5.71 3.50 17.00
N THR A 163 -6.05 3.64 15.73
CA THR A 163 -5.40 4.58 14.82
C THR A 163 -6.41 5.65 14.40
N VAL A 164 -6.09 6.89 14.69
CA VAL A 164 -6.93 8.04 14.35
C VAL A 164 -6.30 8.75 13.17
N ALA A 165 -7.04 8.88 12.08
CA ALA A 165 -6.59 9.60 10.90
C ALA A 165 -7.72 10.52 10.42
N ASP A 166 -7.43 11.81 10.21
CA ASP A 166 -8.42 12.85 9.89
C ASP A 166 -9.65 12.84 10.83
N GLY A 167 -9.41 12.54 12.11
CA GLY A 167 -10.44 12.45 13.13
C GLY A 167 -11.34 11.22 13.06
N GLN A 168 -11.07 10.26 12.19
CA GLN A 168 -11.71 8.95 12.22
C GLN A 168 -10.90 8.00 13.10
N ASP A 169 -11.53 7.49 14.15
CA ASP A 169 -10.94 6.47 15.01
C ASP A 169 -11.24 5.08 14.48
N ILE A 170 -10.20 4.35 14.17
CA ILE A 170 -10.26 2.98 13.64
C ILE A 170 -9.61 2.04 14.64
N LEU A 171 -10.38 1.20 15.30
CA LEU A 171 -9.85 0.13 16.14
C LEU A 171 -9.32 -1.00 15.26
N LEU A 172 -8.00 -1.18 15.26
CA LEU A 172 -7.31 -2.30 14.65
C LEU A 172 -7.14 -3.41 15.68
N LYS A 173 -7.53 -4.61 15.30
CA LYS A 173 -7.32 -5.85 16.07
C LYS A 173 -6.11 -6.60 15.54
N GLN A 174 -5.65 -7.59 16.29
CA GLN A 174 -4.60 -8.51 15.86
C GLN A 174 -4.89 -9.05 14.45
N GLY A 175 -3.91 -8.97 13.57
CA GLY A 175 -4.01 -9.37 12.17
C GLY A 175 -4.66 -8.34 11.25
N GLU A 176 -5.02 -7.15 11.74
CA GLU A 176 -5.57 -6.08 10.91
C GLU A 176 -4.49 -5.05 10.52
N ILE A 177 -4.71 -4.42 9.36
CA ILE A 177 -3.81 -3.44 8.73
C ILE A 177 -4.61 -2.20 8.32
N ALA A 178 -4.01 -1.03 8.47
CA ALA A 178 -4.54 0.24 7.96
C ALA A 178 -3.46 1.04 7.26
N PHE A 179 -3.88 1.97 6.40
CA PHE A 179 -3.02 2.91 5.72
C PHE A 179 -3.43 4.34 6.04
N LYS A 180 -2.43 5.19 6.25
CA LYS A 180 -2.54 6.63 6.40
C LYS A 180 -1.94 7.29 5.18
N GLY A 181 -2.60 8.34 4.67
CA GLY A 181 -2.19 9.04 3.45
C GLY A 181 -1.09 10.08 3.67
N PRO A 182 -0.47 10.56 2.59
CA PRO A 182 0.43 11.71 2.65
C PRO A 182 -0.28 12.94 3.22
N ASN A 183 0.40 13.67 4.10
CA ASN A 183 -0.11 14.87 4.77
C ASN A 183 -1.43 14.65 5.53
N GLN A 184 -1.68 13.42 5.93
CA GLN A 184 -2.82 13.07 6.75
C GLN A 184 -2.39 13.08 8.21
N TRP A 185 -2.97 13.99 9.01
CA TRP A 185 -2.70 13.99 10.44
C TRP A 185 -3.21 12.72 11.08
N HIS A 186 -2.39 12.07 11.87
CA HIS A 186 -2.74 10.81 12.52
C HIS A 186 -2.09 10.64 13.89
N MET A 187 -2.71 9.79 14.70
CA MET A 187 -2.20 9.36 16.00
C MET A 187 -2.60 7.91 16.28
N ASP A 188 -1.83 7.27 17.14
CA ASP A 188 -2.12 5.91 17.60
C ASP A 188 -2.26 5.89 19.13
N TYR A 189 -3.21 5.09 19.66
CA TYR A 189 -3.35 4.89 21.10
C TYR A 189 -3.90 3.49 21.40
N ALA A 190 -3.73 3.06 22.66
CA ALA A 190 -4.31 1.81 23.16
C ALA A 190 -5.16 2.09 24.39
N ASP A 191 -6.20 1.30 24.59
CA ASP A 191 -7.03 1.34 25.79
C ASP A 191 -6.27 0.92 27.04
N MET A 192 -6.78 1.34 28.20
CA MET A 192 -6.30 0.86 29.49
C MET A 192 -6.51 -0.66 29.57
N GLY A 193 -5.45 -1.39 29.89
CA GLY A 193 -5.46 -2.86 29.93
C GLY A 193 -4.98 -3.55 28.65
N VAL A 194 -4.77 -2.80 27.55
CA VAL A 194 -4.26 -3.33 26.28
C VAL A 194 -2.83 -2.85 26.04
N ALA A 195 -1.90 -3.80 25.85
CA ALA A 195 -0.51 -3.58 25.49
C ALA A 195 -0.29 -4.06 24.04
N PRO A 196 -0.35 -3.17 23.04
CA PRO A 196 -0.26 -3.58 21.65
C PRO A 196 1.17 -3.84 21.21
N ARG A 197 1.34 -4.81 20.28
CA ARG A 197 2.51 -4.96 19.43
C ARG A 197 2.10 -4.71 17.99
N TYR A 198 2.81 -3.84 17.31
CA TYR A 198 2.45 -3.44 15.96
C TYR A 198 3.65 -2.98 15.14
N VAL A 199 3.48 -3.04 13.85
CA VAL A 199 4.46 -2.55 12.86
C VAL A 199 3.95 -1.23 12.29
N THR A 200 4.83 -0.22 12.18
CA THR A 200 4.61 0.97 11.39
C THR A 200 5.71 1.13 10.35
N ILE A 201 5.32 1.49 9.14
CA ILE A 201 6.25 1.69 8.02
C ILE A 201 5.84 2.96 7.27
N THR A 202 6.72 3.96 7.21
CA THR A 202 6.57 5.13 6.34
C THR A 202 7.46 4.98 5.12
N PHE A 203 6.91 5.24 3.93
CA PHE A 203 7.60 4.91 2.67
C PHE A 203 7.18 5.80 1.51
N ASP A 204 8.01 5.86 0.47
CA ASP A 204 7.65 6.44 -0.83
C ASP A 204 7.07 5.39 -1.75
N LEU A 205 5.95 5.72 -2.39
CA LEU A 205 5.27 4.83 -3.33
C LEU A 205 5.00 5.55 -4.64
N GLU A 206 5.46 4.97 -5.74
CA GLU A 206 5.21 5.48 -7.08
C GLU A 206 4.32 4.53 -7.90
N GLY A 207 3.56 5.13 -8.84
CA GLY A 207 2.82 4.42 -9.87
C GLY A 207 1.53 3.73 -9.41
N VAL A 208 1.07 3.99 -8.17
CA VAL A 208 -0.14 3.41 -7.59
C VAL A 208 -0.90 4.44 -6.77
N ASP A 209 -2.21 4.47 -6.93
CA ASP A 209 -3.12 5.21 -6.08
C ASP A 209 -3.54 4.35 -4.87
N ILE A 210 -3.20 4.80 -3.65
CA ILE A 210 -3.58 4.16 -2.39
C ILE A 210 -4.85 4.75 -1.76
N THR A 211 -5.48 5.75 -2.39
CA THR A 211 -6.73 6.35 -1.89
C THR A 211 -7.79 5.31 -1.51
N PRO A 212 -7.95 4.18 -2.23
CA PRO A 212 -8.89 3.12 -1.84
C PRO A 212 -8.56 2.42 -0.51
N LEU A 213 -7.32 2.58 0.01
CA LEU A 213 -6.89 1.97 1.27
C LEU A 213 -7.05 2.90 2.47
N LEU A 214 -7.18 4.22 2.25
CA LEU A 214 -7.18 5.20 3.32
C LEU A 214 -8.48 5.15 4.14
N ASN A 215 -8.36 5.47 5.43
CA ASN A 215 -9.49 5.51 6.37
C ASN A 215 -10.28 4.19 6.45
N ARG A 216 -9.61 3.08 6.26
CA ARG A 216 -10.17 1.72 6.28
C ARG A 216 -9.21 0.77 6.94
N LYS A 217 -9.77 -0.27 7.54
CA LYS A 217 -9.01 -1.42 8.02
C LYS A 217 -9.28 -2.65 7.15
N PHE A 218 -8.29 -3.50 7.07
CA PHE A 218 -8.33 -4.74 6.30
C PHE A 218 -7.82 -5.87 7.17
N ALA A 219 -8.50 -7.02 7.16
CA ALA A 219 -7.91 -8.25 7.65
C ALA A 219 -6.72 -8.60 6.73
N ALA A 220 -5.52 -8.67 7.29
CA ALA A 220 -4.33 -9.01 6.52
C ALA A 220 -4.41 -10.48 6.06
N PRO A 221 -4.45 -10.77 4.76
CA PRO A 221 -4.39 -12.15 4.29
C PRO A 221 -3.06 -12.79 4.70
N GLN A 222 -3.01 -14.10 4.83
CA GLN A 222 -1.80 -14.82 5.28
C GLN A 222 -0.56 -14.47 4.43
N SER A 223 -0.72 -14.21 3.12
CA SER A 223 0.35 -13.76 2.24
C SER A 223 0.94 -12.41 2.66
N ALA A 224 0.10 -11.47 3.12
CA ALA A 224 0.55 -10.17 3.63
C ALA A 224 1.29 -10.32 4.97
N VAL A 225 0.76 -11.13 5.89
CA VAL A 225 1.42 -11.44 7.18
C VAL A 225 2.79 -12.07 6.95
N ASN A 226 2.90 -13.01 6.01
CA ASN A 226 4.18 -13.63 5.65
C ASN A 226 5.20 -12.62 5.13
N LEU A 227 4.76 -11.64 4.31
CA LEU A 227 5.63 -10.58 3.81
C LEU A 227 6.14 -9.68 4.95
N ILE A 228 5.26 -9.29 5.89
CA ILE A 228 5.66 -8.51 7.06
C ILE A 228 6.71 -9.26 7.90
N GLN A 229 6.47 -10.55 8.17
CA GLN A 229 7.43 -11.38 8.90
C GLN A 229 8.76 -11.57 8.17
N GLN A 230 8.73 -11.63 6.82
CA GLN A 230 9.96 -11.67 6.03
C GLN A 230 10.73 -10.36 6.12
N MET A 231 10.05 -9.20 6.01
CA MET A 231 10.69 -7.88 6.15
C MET A 231 11.33 -7.72 7.54
N LEU A 232 10.68 -8.16 8.62
CA LEU A 232 11.26 -8.12 9.97
C LEU A 232 12.54 -8.98 10.07
N ARG A 233 12.53 -10.17 9.47
CA ARG A 233 13.73 -11.03 9.41
C ARG A 233 14.87 -10.41 8.58
N GLU A 234 14.55 -9.74 7.48
CA GLU A 234 15.56 -9.04 6.67
C GLU A 234 16.14 -7.83 7.42
N GLN A 235 15.31 -7.14 8.24
CA GLN A 235 15.78 -6.05 9.10
C GLN A 235 16.79 -6.55 10.17
N GLU A 236 16.62 -7.75 10.72
CA GLU A 236 17.55 -8.37 11.64
C GLU A 236 18.83 -8.88 10.93
N ARG A 237 18.69 -9.37 9.71
CA ARG A 237 19.78 -9.97 8.94
C ARG A 237 20.81 -8.95 8.47
N MET A 238 20.37 -7.80 7.96
CA MET A 238 21.18 -6.64 7.53
C MET A 238 22.37 -6.99 6.60
N ASP A 239 22.17 -7.90 5.63
CA ASP A 239 23.17 -8.19 4.60
C ASP A 239 23.09 -7.22 3.41
N ALA A 240 23.96 -7.40 2.42
CA ALA A 240 24.08 -6.51 1.26
C ALA A 240 22.80 -6.38 0.42
N TYR A 241 21.85 -7.31 0.52
CA TYR A 241 20.60 -7.34 -0.27
C TYR A 241 19.35 -7.09 0.58
N SER A 242 19.48 -6.97 1.90
CA SER A 242 18.35 -6.85 2.81
C SER A 242 17.48 -5.63 2.49
N GLN A 243 18.07 -4.50 2.11
CA GLN A 243 17.32 -3.29 1.74
C GLN A 243 16.45 -3.53 0.49
N ASP A 244 17.02 -4.09 -0.58
CA ASP A 244 16.28 -4.41 -1.81
C ASP A 244 15.17 -5.44 -1.56
N MET A 245 15.44 -6.43 -0.72
CA MET A 245 14.44 -7.43 -0.32
C MET A 245 13.27 -6.79 0.43
N ILE A 246 13.54 -5.92 1.39
CA ILE A 246 12.49 -5.21 2.15
C ILE A 246 11.64 -4.33 1.21
N LEU A 247 12.26 -3.55 0.31
CA LEU A 247 11.57 -2.70 -0.67
C LEU A 247 10.66 -3.53 -1.61
N ALA A 248 11.17 -4.66 -2.11
CA ALA A 248 10.40 -5.57 -2.96
C ALA A 248 9.23 -6.21 -2.21
N GLN A 249 9.44 -6.63 -0.97
CA GLN A 249 8.42 -7.24 -0.12
C GLN A 249 7.34 -6.23 0.28
N LEU A 250 7.70 -4.98 0.60
CA LEU A 250 6.74 -3.92 0.88
C LEU A 250 5.91 -3.57 -0.36
N THR A 251 6.54 -3.50 -1.54
CA THR A 251 5.81 -3.33 -2.81
C THR A 251 4.78 -4.46 -2.99
N ALA A 252 5.19 -5.71 -2.78
CA ALA A 252 4.30 -6.87 -2.88
C ALA A 252 3.16 -6.82 -1.85
N LEU A 253 3.44 -6.38 -0.61
CA LEU A 253 2.46 -6.20 0.46
C LEU A 253 1.38 -5.19 0.07
N VAL A 254 1.78 -3.98 -0.35
CA VAL A 254 0.85 -2.91 -0.77
C VAL A 254 -0.05 -3.41 -1.92
N LEU A 255 0.53 -4.03 -2.95
CA LEU A 255 -0.23 -4.58 -4.08
C LEU A 255 -1.17 -5.72 -3.66
N THR A 256 -0.78 -6.53 -2.69
CA THR A 256 -1.63 -7.60 -2.14
C THR A 256 -2.87 -7.01 -1.47
N ILE A 257 -2.71 -6.00 -0.61
CA ILE A 257 -3.83 -5.35 0.06
C ILE A 257 -4.73 -4.60 -0.94
N LEU A 258 -4.15 -3.89 -1.92
CA LEU A 258 -4.92 -3.22 -2.99
C LEU A 258 -5.82 -4.19 -3.77
N ARG A 259 -5.34 -5.38 -4.09
CA ARG A 259 -6.14 -6.41 -4.75
C ARG A 259 -7.31 -6.88 -3.88
N HIS A 260 -7.10 -7.00 -2.56
CA HIS A 260 -8.15 -7.33 -1.61
C HIS A 260 -9.15 -6.20 -1.39
N ALA A 261 -8.69 -4.95 -1.36
CA ALA A 261 -9.54 -3.77 -1.18
C ALA A 261 -10.53 -3.54 -2.34
N ASN A 262 -10.18 -3.97 -3.53
CA ASN A 262 -11.03 -3.88 -4.74
C ASN A 262 -12.10 -4.98 -4.85
N ALA A 263 -12.15 -5.94 -3.91
CA ALA A 263 -13.27 -6.86 -3.80
C ALA A 263 -14.54 -6.08 -3.35
N PRO A 264 -15.73 -6.41 -3.86
CA PRO A 264 -16.93 -5.58 -3.65
C PRO A 264 -17.46 -5.72 -2.22
N GLU A 265 -16.92 -4.94 -1.29
CA GLU A 265 -17.53 -4.68 0.00
C GLU A 265 -18.11 -3.27 0.06
N ALA A 266 -19.29 -3.15 0.70
CA ALA A 266 -20.11 -1.95 0.72
C ALA A 266 -19.36 -0.72 1.25
N LYS A 267 -19.23 0.32 0.42
CA LYS A 267 -18.76 1.65 0.82
C LYS A 267 -19.72 2.24 1.86
N LEU A 268 -19.28 2.38 3.09
CA LEU A 268 -19.94 3.23 4.08
C LEU A 268 -19.73 4.70 3.68
N LYS A 269 -20.81 5.40 3.35
CA LYS A 269 -20.79 6.85 3.06
C LYS A 269 -20.60 7.60 4.39
N ALA A 270 -19.45 8.24 4.59
CA ALA A 270 -19.30 9.24 5.64
C ALA A 270 -20.15 10.48 5.32
N SER A 271 -20.94 10.96 6.29
CA SER A 271 -21.74 12.17 6.14
C SER A 271 -20.90 13.43 6.38
N ASN A 272 -21.24 14.56 5.75
CA ASN A 272 -20.53 15.84 5.91
C ASN A 272 -20.45 16.34 7.36
N SER A 273 -21.36 15.94 8.25
CA SER A 273 -21.33 16.28 9.68
C SER A 273 -20.20 15.58 10.43
N VAL A 274 -19.87 14.35 10.08
CA VAL A 274 -18.75 13.59 10.66
C VAL A 274 -17.41 14.26 10.30
N HIS A 275 -17.30 14.82 9.10
CA HIS A 275 -16.07 15.49 8.65
C HIS A 275 -15.75 16.75 9.48
N SER A 276 -16.78 17.56 9.84
CA SER A 276 -16.56 18.77 10.65
C SER A 276 -16.24 18.46 12.12
N GLU A 277 -16.87 17.44 12.72
CA GLU A 277 -16.57 17.00 14.09
C GLU A 277 -15.13 16.45 14.19
N ASN A 278 -14.71 15.68 13.21
CA ASN A 278 -13.38 15.11 13.14
C ASN A 278 -12.29 16.21 13.03
N GLU A 279 -12.55 17.25 12.25
CA GLU A 279 -11.64 18.40 12.11
C GLU A 279 -11.47 19.17 13.44
N ILE A 280 -12.54 19.33 14.22
CA ILE A 280 -12.46 19.96 15.56
C ILE A 280 -11.57 19.14 16.49
N ILE A 281 -11.74 17.80 16.51
CA ILE A 281 -10.91 16.92 17.34
C ILE A 281 -9.46 16.99 16.90
N ARG A 282 -9.17 16.89 15.61
CA ARG A 282 -7.82 17.00 15.05
C ARG A 282 -7.14 18.30 15.47
N ARG A 283 -7.81 19.44 15.30
CA ARG A 283 -7.30 20.76 15.73
C ARG A 283 -7.04 20.81 17.23
N ALA A 284 -7.94 20.25 18.06
CA ALA A 284 -7.75 20.19 19.50
C ALA A 284 -6.54 19.33 19.89
N GLN A 285 -6.36 18.18 19.28
CA GLN A 285 -5.22 17.29 19.53
C GLN A 285 -3.89 17.93 19.11
N GLN A 286 -3.83 18.53 17.90
CA GLN A 286 -2.66 19.29 17.45
C GLN A 286 -2.31 20.44 18.39
N TYR A 287 -3.33 21.21 18.82
CA TYR A 287 -3.10 22.29 19.77
C TYR A 287 -2.52 21.77 21.10
N ILE A 288 -3.11 20.70 21.66
CA ILE A 288 -2.63 20.08 22.90
C ILE A 288 -1.19 19.62 22.76
N SER A 289 -0.86 18.90 21.70
CA SER A 289 0.50 18.39 21.48
C SER A 289 1.54 19.50 21.30
N GLY A 290 1.20 20.54 20.52
CA GLY A 290 2.11 21.67 20.29
C GLY A 290 2.35 22.55 21.52
N HIS A 291 1.43 22.51 22.53
CA HIS A 291 1.49 23.36 23.72
C HIS A 291 1.58 22.56 25.03
N ILE A 292 2.08 21.32 24.96
CA ILE A 292 2.04 20.37 26.08
C ILE A 292 2.81 20.86 27.32
N ARG A 293 3.81 21.70 27.09
CA ARG A 293 4.63 22.34 28.16
C ARG A 293 4.00 23.61 28.71
N GLU A 294 2.83 24.01 28.22
CA GLU A 294 2.08 25.16 28.71
C GLU A 294 0.95 24.75 29.67
N LYS A 295 0.34 25.75 30.33
CA LYS A 295 -0.82 25.51 31.18
C LYS A 295 -2.07 25.27 30.36
N LEU A 296 -2.30 24.01 30.00
CA LEU A 296 -3.48 23.59 29.26
C LEU A 296 -4.70 23.39 30.20
N SER A 297 -5.88 23.77 29.70
CA SER A 297 -7.17 23.49 30.32
C SER A 297 -8.22 23.22 29.27
N VAL A 298 -9.25 22.44 29.58
CA VAL A 298 -10.33 22.11 28.65
C VAL A 298 -11.01 23.37 28.09
N PRO A 299 -11.32 24.42 28.88
CA PRO A 299 -11.86 25.66 28.34
C PRO A 299 -10.93 26.39 27.38
N LEU A 300 -9.60 26.34 27.61
CA LEU A 300 -8.63 26.93 26.70
C LEU A 300 -8.61 26.22 25.37
N VAL A 301 -8.48 24.89 25.38
CA VAL A 301 -8.48 24.07 24.15
C VAL A 301 -9.77 24.27 23.38
N ALA A 302 -10.93 24.25 24.03
CA ALA A 302 -12.24 24.48 23.40
C ALA A 302 -12.31 25.83 22.69
N ARG A 303 -11.78 26.90 23.30
CA ARG A 303 -11.69 28.24 22.71
C ARG A 303 -10.81 28.24 21.47
N MET A 304 -9.68 27.52 21.48
CA MET A 304 -8.74 27.49 20.36
C MET A 304 -9.29 26.74 19.13
N VAL A 305 -10.32 25.93 19.32
CA VAL A 305 -11.01 25.22 18.23
C VAL A 305 -12.43 25.71 18.00
N ASP A 306 -12.78 26.90 18.56
CA ASP A 306 -14.04 27.62 18.35
C ASP A 306 -15.30 26.83 18.77
N VAL A 307 -15.24 26.09 19.89
CA VAL A 307 -16.39 25.34 20.42
C VAL A 307 -16.57 25.55 21.92
N SER A 308 -17.72 25.13 22.45
CA SER A 308 -17.91 25.11 23.90
C SER A 308 -17.16 23.97 24.58
N PRO A 309 -16.71 24.13 25.84
CA PRO A 309 -16.06 23.06 26.61
C PRO A 309 -16.90 21.77 26.71
N SER A 310 -18.25 21.92 26.83
CA SER A 310 -19.16 20.79 26.90
C SER A 310 -19.23 20.04 25.59
N TYR A 311 -19.27 20.77 24.46
CA TYR A 311 -19.28 20.15 23.13
C TYR A 311 -17.96 19.45 22.83
N LEU A 312 -16.81 20.09 23.15
CA LEU A 312 -15.50 19.43 23.02
C LEU A 312 -15.43 18.15 23.84
N THR A 313 -15.96 18.16 25.07
CA THR A 313 -15.99 16.97 25.93
C THR A 313 -16.84 15.86 25.33
N ALA A 314 -18.01 16.20 24.79
CA ALA A 314 -18.87 15.21 24.09
C ALA A 314 -18.19 14.62 22.87
N LEU A 315 -17.50 15.45 22.07
CA LEU A 315 -16.75 14.98 20.90
C LEU A 315 -15.59 14.04 21.28
N PHE A 316 -14.82 14.38 22.32
CA PHE A 316 -13.73 13.52 22.81
C PHE A 316 -14.27 12.19 23.34
N HIS A 317 -15.37 12.19 24.10
CA HIS A 317 -16.00 10.93 24.53
C HIS A 317 -16.54 10.11 23.36
N LYS A 318 -17.18 10.77 22.39
CA LYS A 318 -17.75 10.09 21.21
C LYS A 318 -16.66 9.41 20.36
N ASN A 319 -15.52 10.10 20.15
CA ASN A 319 -14.52 9.68 19.17
C ASN A 319 -13.30 9.00 19.79
N LEU A 320 -12.92 9.36 21.03
CA LEU A 320 -11.72 8.86 21.71
C LEU A 320 -12.02 8.10 23.01
N GLN A 321 -13.31 7.97 23.39
CA GLN A 321 -13.78 7.31 24.61
C GLN A 321 -13.17 7.86 25.92
N ILE A 322 -12.50 9.00 25.86
CA ILE A 322 -11.88 9.68 27.01
C ILE A 322 -12.24 11.15 27.02
N SER A 323 -12.09 11.82 28.18
CA SER A 323 -12.27 13.27 28.26
C SER A 323 -11.05 14.04 27.74
N PRO A 324 -11.23 15.32 27.30
CA PRO A 324 -10.08 16.16 26.90
C PRO A 324 -9.06 16.34 28.03
N GLY A 325 -9.50 16.41 29.28
CA GLY A 325 -8.62 16.49 30.43
C GLY A 325 -7.78 15.23 30.64
N GLU A 326 -8.39 14.07 30.46
CA GLU A 326 -7.67 12.79 30.48
C GLU A 326 -6.68 12.69 29.33
N TYR A 327 -7.06 13.12 28.13
CA TYR A 327 -6.17 13.18 26.97
C TYR A 327 -4.93 14.05 27.28
N ILE A 328 -5.10 15.29 27.76
CA ILE A 328 -3.99 16.19 28.15
C ILE A 328 -3.08 15.49 29.19
N ARG A 329 -3.67 14.84 30.20
CA ARG A 329 -2.92 14.12 31.22
C ARG A 329 -2.06 13.01 30.64
N ARG A 330 -2.61 12.20 29.75
CA ARG A 330 -1.90 11.08 29.10
C ARG A 330 -0.73 11.57 28.25
N ILE A 331 -0.94 12.62 27.45
CA ILE A 331 0.13 13.22 26.64
C ILE A 331 1.26 13.77 27.51
N LYS A 332 0.93 14.47 28.61
CA LYS A 332 1.95 14.98 29.57
C LYS A 332 2.78 13.85 30.18
N LEU A 333 2.14 12.74 30.55
CA LEU A 333 2.84 11.59 31.12
C LEU A 333 3.72 10.88 30.07
N GLN A 334 3.27 10.83 28.82
CA GLN A 334 4.08 10.28 27.73
C GLN A 334 5.31 11.15 27.43
N GLU A 335 5.13 12.48 27.37
CA GLU A 335 6.23 13.43 27.22
C GLU A 335 7.23 13.30 28.38
N SER A 336 6.73 13.11 29.62
CA SER A 336 7.63 12.93 30.77
C SER A 336 8.54 11.70 30.66
N LYS A 337 8.08 10.60 30.05
CA LYS A 337 8.92 9.42 29.81
C LYS A 337 10.08 9.74 28.87
N GLN A 338 9.83 10.53 27.83
CA GLN A 338 10.88 10.99 26.93
C GLN A 338 11.88 11.88 27.65
N MET A 339 11.40 12.88 28.41
CA MET A 339 12.27 13.77 29.19
C MET A 339 13.13 13.00 30.20
N ILE A 340 12.61 11.95 30.84
CA ILE A 340 13.36 11.08 31.75
C ILE A 340 14.44 10.28 30.98
N ARG A 341 14.17 9.80 29.79
CA ARG A 341 15.16 9.09 28.95
C ARG A 341 16.30 9.98 28.48
N GLU A 342 16.01 11.23 28.16
CA GLU A 342 17.00 12.22 27.71
C GLU A 342 17.95 12.65 28.86
N ASP A 343 17.60 12.38 30.11
CA ASP A 343 18.38 12.59 31.34
C ASP A 343 18.94 14.03 31.55
N ASN A 344 18.32 15.02 30.92
CA ASN A 344 18.76 16.41 30.98
C ASN A 344 18.09 17.22 32.09
N MET A 345 17.07 16.66 32.79
CA MET A 345 16.23 17.32 33.75
C MET A 345 15.94 16.42 34.96
N ASN A 346 15.91 16.99 36.15
CA ASN A 346 15.44 16.26 37.32
C ASN A 346 13.88 16.24 37.39
N PHE A 347 13.31 15.38 38.24
CA PHE A 347 11.84 15.20 38.29
C PHE A 347 11.06 16.46 38.69
N THR A 348 11.67 17.36 39.46
CA THR A 348 11.07 18.66 39.82
C THR A 348 11.00 19.57 38.59
N GLU A 349 12.07 19.59 37.79
CA GLU A 349 12.13 20.35 36.56
C GLU A 349 11.17 19.79 35.52
N ILE A 350 11.08 18.46 35.37
CA ILE A 350 10.11 17.79 34.47
C ILE A 350 8.68 18.13 34.90
N ALA A 351 8.35 18.04 36.19
CA ALA A 351 7.04 18.41 36.73
C ALA A 351 6.70 19.87 36.43
N ALA A 352 7.66 20.78 36.63
CA ALA A 352 7.49 22.21 36.33
C ALA A 352 7.32 22.46 34.81
N ALA A 353 8.15 21.87 33.98
CA ALA A 353 8.08 21.99 32.52
C ALA A 353 6.73 21.51 31.96
N LEU A 354 6.16 20.44 32.53
CA LEU A 354 4.85 19.90 32.16
C LEU A 354 3.69 20.56 32.97
N GLN A 355 3.94 21.64 33.69
CA GLN A 355 2.92 22.42 34.43
C GLN A 355 2.13 21.57 35.44
N TYR A 356 2.79 20.64 36.13
CA TYR A 356 2.23 20.00 37.31
C TYR A 356 2.34 20.96 38.54
N SER A 357 1.35 20.92 39.38
CA SER A 357 1.34 21.76 40.59
C SER A 357 2.47 21.44 41.59
N THR A 358 2.88 20.17 41.64
CA THR A 358 3.99 19.68 42.48
C THR A 358 4.62 18.42 41.84
N VAL A 359 5.89 18.15 42.18
CA VAL A 359 6.54 16.90 41.80
C VAL A 359 5.86 15.66 42.40
N HIS A 360 5.23 15.81 43.57
CA HIS A 360 4.44 14.72 44.17
C HIS A 360 3.18 14.40 43.36
N HIS A 361 2.49 15.42 42.85
CA HIS A 361 1.34 15.24 41.99
C HIS A 361 1.74 14.54 40.69
N PHE A 362 2.83 14.96 40.05
CA PHE A 362 3.42 14.30 38.90
C PHE A 362 3.75 12.83 39.20
N SER A 363 4.53 12.56 40.25
CA SER A 363 4.99 11.20 40.60
C SER A 363 3.83 10.25 40.87
N ARG A 364 2.76 10.75 41.56
CA ARG A 364 1.56 9.96 41.80
C ARG A 364 0.86 9.60 40.49
N GLN A 365 0.62 10.56 39.59
CA GLN A 365 -0.03 10.30 38.30
C GLN A 365 0.81 9.40 37.41
N PHE A 366 2.13 9.54 37.45
CA PHE A 366 3.04 8.67 36.70
C PHE A 366 2.93 7.23 37.20
N LYS A 367 2.95 7.01 38.53
CA LYS A 367 2.80 5.67 39.12
C LYS A 367 1.41 5.09 38.89
N GLU A 368 0.34 5.88 38.98
CA GLU A 368 -1.02 5.45 38.65
C GLU A 368 -1.13 4.98 37.19
N LYS A 369 -0.45 5.67 36.28
CA LYS A 369 -0.49 5.34 34.84
C LYS A 369 0.39 4.16 34.45
N PHE A 370 1.64 4.11 34.96
CA PHE A 370 2.66 3.17 34.50
C PHE A 370 2.99 2.05 35.51
N GLY A 371 2.36 2.04 36.67
CA GLY A 371 2.57 1.05 37.71
C GLY A 371 3.85 1.23 38.52
N ILE A 372 4.81 2.00 38.04
CA ILE A 372 6.12 2.28 38.65
C ILE A 372 6.34 3.79 38.82
N THR A 373 7.19 4.17 39.75
CA THR A 373 7.54 5.57 39.99
C THR A 373 8.47 6.11 38.89
N PRO A 374 8.54 7.46 38.70
CA PRO A 374 9.52 8.08 37.81
C PRO A 374 10.97 7.64 38.07
N THR A 375 11.31 7.45 39.37
CA THR A 375 12.64 7.00 39.79
C THR A 375 12.92 5.55 39.37
N GLU A 376 11.95 4.66 39.54
CA GLU A 376 12.06 3.27 39.10
C GLU A 376 12.15 3.18 37.58
N TYR A 377 11.35 3.99 36.87
CA TYR A 377 11.41 4.09 35.40
C TYR A 377 12.78 4.60 34.92
N ALA A 378 13.32 5.67 35.53
CA ALA A 378 14.65 6.18 35.18
C ALA A 378 15.76 5.13 35.34
N LYS A 379 15.68 4.30 36.39
CA LYS A 379 16.63 3.17 36.60
C LYS A 379 16.49 2.05 35.58
N SER A 380 15.31 1.87 35.01
CA SER A 380 15.05 0.79 34.02
C SER A 380 15.46 1.15 32.59
N VAL A 381 15.66 2.44 32.30
CA VAL A 381 15.98 2.95 30.95
C VAL A 381 17.40 3.51 30.81
N ARG A 382 18.14 3.54 31.91
CA ARG A 382 19.59 3.82 32.00
C ARG A 382 20.35 2.49 32.02
#